data_4e05d621b677a9b9b1b43d679716a406
#
_entry.id   4e05d621b677a9b9b1b43d679716a406
#
_cell.length_a   1.000
_cell.length_b   1.000
_cell.length_c   1.000
_cell.angle_alpha   90.00
_cell.angle_beta   90.00
_cell.angle_gamma   90.00
#
_symmetry.space_group_name_H-M   'P 1'
#
loop_
_entity.id
_entity.type
_entity.pdbx_description
1 polymer ?
#
loop_
_entity_poly.entity_id
_entity_poly.type
_entity_poly.pdbx_seq_one_letter_code
_entity_poly.pdbx_strand_id
1 'polypeptide(L)'
;MKILLDTNVLISALIFGGKAGQLLSMLFDSEHELYVSEYVDKEFKEKLDIKWPDKSQRIYELYHKMAFHFCESSKSQMGELRDAKDIPVLSDALYHEVDMILTGDKDFLEADLESPLVFSPAMLYGYLTRDEELE
;
A
#
# COMPACT_ATOMS: atom_id res chain seq x y z
N MET A 1 -4.57 -10.53 -7.92
CA MET A 1 -4.20 -9.18 -8.38
C MET A 1 -2.87 -8.75 -7.80
N LYS A 2 -2.19 -7.89 -8.52
CA LYS A 2 -1.02 -7.17 -8.01
C LYS A 2 -1.48 -5.89 -7.35
N ILE A 3 -1.22 -5.75 -6.06
CA ILE A 3 -1.67 -4.61 -5.25
C ILE A 3 -0.46 -3.86 -4.71
N LEU A 4 -0.31 -2.60 -5.10
CA LEU A 4 0.75 -1.72 -4.58
C LEU A 4 0.23 -0.99 -3.34
N LEU A 5 1.00 -1.03 -2.26
CA LEU A 5 0.62 -0.41 -0.99
C LEU A 5 1.23 0.97 -0.87
N ASP A 6 0.42 1.93 -0.42
CA ASP A 6 0.90 3.26 -0.03
C ASP A 6 1.47 3.20 1.39
N THR A 7 2.37 4.13 1.71
CA THR A 7 3.07 4.18 3.00
C THR A 7 2.13 4.20 4.20
N ASN A 8 1.07 5.00 4.14
CA ASN A 8 0.13 5.13 5.26
C ASN A 8 -0.62 3.83 5.55
N VAL A 9 -0.85 3.00 4.54
CA VAL A 9 -1.46 1.69 4.72
C VAL A 9 -0.51 0.76 5.48
N LEU A 10 0.78 0.77 5.13
CA LEU A 10 1.79 0.01 5.86
C LEU A 10 1.83 0.41 7.33
N ILE A 11 1.83 1.71 7.62
CA ILE A 11 1.84 2.22 8.98
C ILE A 11 0.59 1.78 9.74
N SER A 12 -0.59 1.96 9.14
CA SER A 12 -1.84 1.57 9.76
C SER A 12 -1.88 0.08 10.08
N ALA A 13 -1.45 -0.76 9.15
CA ALA A 13 -1.50 -2.21 9.31
C ALA A 13 -0.44 -2.73 10.28
N LEU A 14 0.80 -2.26 10.16
CA LEU A 14 1.93 -2.85 10.87
C LEU A 14 2.16 -2.23 12.26
N ILE A 15 1.78 -0.97 12.45
CA ILE A 15 1.98 -0.29 13.74
C ILE A 15 0.71 -0.34 14.59
N PHE A 16 -0.43 0.03 14.00
CA PHE A 16 -1.69 0.13 14.72
C PHE A 16 -2.55 -1.13 14.64
N GLY A 17 -2.37 -1.95 13.63
CA GLY A 17 -3.16 -3.16 13.42
C GLY A 17 -4.58 -2.86 12.97
N GLY A 18 -5.57 -3.19 13.80
CA GLY A 18 -6.97 -2.94 13.50
C GLY A 18 -7.44 -3.60 12.21
N LYS A 19 -8.39 -2.95 11.51
CA LYS A 19 -8.93 -3.46 10.25
C LYS A 19 -7.89 -3.53 9.15
N ALA A 20 -6.98 -2.56 9.09
CA ALA A 20 -5.91 -2.58 8.10
C ALA A 20 -4.98 -3.78 8.29
N GLY A 21 -4.66 -4.12 9.55
CA GLY A 21 -3.87 -5.30 9.85
C GLY A 21 -4.59 -6.60 9.51
N GLN A 22 -5.89 -6.67 9.80
CA GLN A 22 -6.72 -7.82 9.44
C GLN A 22 -6.77 -8.00 7.92
N LEU A 23 -6.97 -6.90 7.19
CA LEU A 23 -6.99 -6.91 5.74
C LEU A 23 -5.67 -7.44 5.17
N LEU A 24 -4.55 -6.98 5.71
CA LEU A 24 -3.23 -7.40 5.26
C LEU A 24 -3.06 -8.91 5.45
N SER A 25 -3.46 -9.44 6.61
CA SER A 25 -3.45 -10.89 6.86
C SER A 25 -4.30 -11.66 5.84
N MET A 26 -5.50 -11.16 5.55
CA MET A 26 -6.38 -11.77 4.56
C MET A 26 -5.72 -11.81 3.18
N LEU A 27 -5.07 -10.70 2.80
CA LEU A 27 -4.41 -10.62 1.50
C LEU A 27 -3.19 -11.54 1.41
N PHE A 28 -2.41 -11.68 2.48
CA PHE A 28 -1.29 -12.61 2.51
C PHE A 28 -1.74 -14.08 2.38
N ASP A 29 -2.94 -14.40 2.88
CA ASP A 29 -3.51 -15.74 2.79
C ASP A 29 -4.23 -15.99 1.47
N SER A 30 -4.28 -15.00 0.60
CA SER A 30 -4.96 -15.06 -0.69
C SER A 30 -3.99 -15.25 -1.84
N GLU A 31 -4.53 -15.30 -3.06
CA GLU A 31 -3.74 -15.36 -4.29
C GLU A 31 -3.16 -13.99 -4.69
N HIS A 32 -3.56 -12.91 -3.99
CA HIS A 32 -3.12 -11.56 -4.33
C HIS A 32 -1.65 -11.36 -3.95
N GLU A 33 -0.94 -10.62 -4.79
CA GLU A 33 0.46 -10.26 -4.56
C GLU A 33 0.54 -8.83 -4.06
N LEU A 34 1.20 -8.63 -2.91
CA LEU A 34 1.36 -7.32 -2.30
C LEU A 34 2.73 -6.74 -2.64
N TYR A 35 2.73 -5.58 -3.27
CA TYR A 35 3.94 -4.90 -3.73
C TYR A 35 4.22 -3.67 -2.89
N VAL A 36 5.49 -3.47 -2.58
CA VAL A 36 5.99 -2.26 -1.95
C VAL A 36 7.11 -1.74 -2.83
N SER A 37 6.97 -0.51 -3.33
CA SER A 37 8.00 0.10 -4.16
C SER A 37 9.15 0.64 -3.32
N GLU A 38 10.29 0.84 -3.94
CA GLU A 38 11.46 1.43 -3.32
C GLU A 38 11.14 2.79 -2.69
N TYR A 39 10.34 3.61 -3.36
CA TYR A 39 9.90 4.90 -2.83
C TYR A 39 9.13 4.75 -1.52
N VAL A 40 8.15 3.83 -1.50
CA VAL A 40 7.32 3.58 -0.32
C VAL A 40 8.15 2.98 0.81
N ASP A 41 9.05 2.04 0.50
CA ASP A 41 9.94 1.42 1.48
C ASP A 41 10.79 2.48 2.18
N LYS A 42 11.39 3.38 1.41
CA LYS A 42 12.21 4.47 1.92
C LYS A 42 11.39 5.43 2.81
N GLU A 43 10.21 5.82 2.34
CA GLU A 43 9.32 6.70 3.10
C GLU A 43 8.87 6.04 4.41
N PHE A 44 8.57 4.75 4.37
CA PHE A 44 8.19 3.98 5.55
C PHE A 44 9.32 3.98 6.59
N LYS A 45 10.55 3.71 6.17
CA LYS A 45 11.72 3.72 7.06
C LYS A 45 11.93 5.10 7.68
N GLU A 46 11.83 6.15 6.88
CA GLU A 46 11.97 7.53 7.36
C GLU A 46 10.92 7.87 8.43
N LYS A 47 9.67 7.49 8.20
CA LYS A 47 8.58 7.73 9.16
C LYS A 47 8.76 6.91 10.43
N LEU A 48 9.24 5.68 10.33
CA LEU A 48 9.56 4.86 11.51
C LEU A 48 10.64 5.53 12.36
N ASP A 49 11.70 6.01 11.73
CA ASP A 49 12.83 6.64 12.43
C ASP A 49 12.39 7.93 13.14
N ILE A 50 11.47 8.68 12.57
CA ILE A 50 10.99 9.94 13.15
C ILE A 50 10.00 9.70 14.29
N LYS A 51 9.02 8.82 14.07
CA LYS A 51 7.89 8.65 15.01
C LYS A 51 8.12 7.56 16.05
N TRP A 52 8.86 6.52 15.72
CA TRP A 52 9.09 5.38 16.60
C TRP A 52 10.57 4.99 16.61
N PRO A 53 11.49 5.94 16.97
CA PRO A 53 12.93 5.67 16.85
C PRO A 53 13.41 4.46 17.63
N ASP A 54 12.83 4.19 18.80
CA ASP A 54 13.24 3.08 19.65
C ASP A 54 12.85 1.70 19.07
N LYS A 55 11.85 1.68 18.19
CA LYS A 55 11.31 0.45 17.61
C LYS A 55 11.57 0.33 16.10
N SER A 56 12.07 1.38 15.50
CA SER A 56 12.22 1.50 14.05
C SER A 56 12.98 0.33 13.44
N GLN A 57 14.17 0.04 13.97
CA GLN A 57 15.03 -1.03 13.45
C GLN A 57 14.32 -2.38 13.49
N ARG A 58 13.71 -2.70 14.61
CA ARG A 58 13.02 -3.98 14.80
C ARG A 58 11.82 -4.13 13.87
N ILE A 59 11.00 -3.08 13.77
CA ILE A 59 9.82 -3.09 12.90
C ILE A 59 10.25 -3.26 11.45
N TYR A 60 11.26 -2.53 11.02
CA TYR A 60 11.75 -2.56 9.65
C TYR A 60 12.30 -3.95 9.29
N GLU A 61 13.04 -4.59 10.18
CA GLU A 61 13.57 -5.94 9.99
C GLU A 61 12.44 -6.98 9.86
N LEU A 62 11.42 -6.88 10.73
CA LEU A 62 10.28 -7.78 10.68
C LEU A 62 9.47 -7.61 9.40
N TYR A 63 9.28 -6.36 9.00
CA TYR A 63 8.56 -6.03 7.77
C TYR A 63 9.27 -6.61 6.54
N HIS A 64 10.59 -6.56 6.49
CA HIS A 64 11.35 -7.12 5.39
C HIS A 64 11.33 -8.65 5.32
N LYS A 65 10.89 -9.31 6.39
CA LYS A 65 10.70 -10.76 6.43
C LYS A 65 9.30 -11.20 6.00
N MET A 66 8.39 -10.26 5.84
CA MET A 66 7.03 -10.55 5.41
C MET A 66 7.00 -10.81 3.90
N ALA A 67 5.90 -11.40 3.42
CA ALA A 67 5.79 -11.84 2.03
C ALA A 67 5.44 -10.73 1.04
N PHE A 68 6.00 -9.52 1.25
CA PHE A 68 5.88 -8.43 0.27
C PHE A 68 6.81 -8.66 -0.90
N HIS A 69 6.37 -8.24 -2.08
CA HIS A 69 7.22 -8.16 -3.26
C HIS A 69 7.79 -6.74 -3.32
N PHE A 70 9.08 -6.61 -3.07
CA PHE A 70 9.75 -5.31 -3.14
C PHE A 70 10.17 -5.04 -4.56
N CYS A 71 9.79 -3.88 -5.11
CA CYS A 71 10.06 -3.52 -6.49
C CYS A 71 10.74 -2.15 -6.59
N GLU A 72 11.52 -1.96 -7.65
CA GLU A 72 12.21 -0.69 -7.86
C GLU A 72 11.25 0.39 -8.31
N SER A 73 11.55 1.64 -7.93
CA SER A 73 10.74 2.78 -8.33
C SER A 73 11.05 3.24 -9.75
N SER A 74 10.05 3.83 -10.39
CA SER A 74 10.20 4.46 -11.70
C SER A 74 11.20 5.63 -11.59
N LYS A 75 12.08 5.76 -12.58
CA LYS A 75 13.07 6.85 -12.65
C LYS A 75 12.48 8.11 -13.27
N SER A 76 11.27 8.01 -13.82
CA SER A 76 10.60 9.14 -14.44
C SER A 76 9.16 9.20 -13.95
N GLN A 77 8.58 10.41 -13.97
CA GLN A 77 7.18 10.59 -13.64
C GLN A 77 6.31 9.89 -14.67
N MET A 78 5.36 9.06 -14.20
CA MET A 78 4.34 8.42 -15.02
C MET A 78 2.98 8.77 -14.41
N GLY A 79 2.12 9.40 -15.21
CA GLY A 79 0.81 9.83 -14.76
C GLY A 79 0.83 11.19 -14.05
N GLU A 80 -0.36 11.71 -13.80
CA GLU A 80 -0.57 13.01 -13.17
C GLU A 80 -1.65 12.92 -12.11
N LEU A 81 -1.42 13.59 -10.98
CA LEU A 81 -2.37 13.71 -9.89
C LEU A 81 -2.33 15.12 -9.33
N ARG A 82 -3.45 15.55 -8.72
CA ARG A 82 -3.57 16.87 -8.10
C ARG A 82 -2.54 17.07 -6.99
N ASP A 83 -2.33 16.07 -6.14
CA ASP A 83 -1.33 16.11 -5.07
C ASP A 83 -0.01 15.52 -5.57
N ALA A 84 1.02 16.34 -5.63
CA ALA A 84 2.35 15.93 -6.08
C ALA A 84 2.96 14.79 -5.25
N LYS A 85 2.55 14.65 -3.99
CA LYS A 85 3.04 13.58 -3.11
C LYS A 85 2.65 12.19 -3.59
N ASP A 86 1.52 12.08 -4.30
CA ASP A 86 1.00 10.80 -4.75
C ASP A 86 1.56 10.38 -6.12
N ILE A 87 2.21 11.31 -6.83
CA ILE A 87 2.76 11.04 -8.15
C ILE A 87 3.80 9.90 -8.14
N PRO A 88 4.74 9.83 -7.17
CA PRO A 88 5.70 8.72 -7.16
C PRO A 88 5.03 7.35 -7.01
N VAL A 89 4.00 7.26 -6.17
CA VAL A 89 3.26 6.00 -5.98
C VAL A 89 2.51 5.62 -7.25
N LEU A 90 1.82 6.57 -7.88
CA LEU A 90 1.14 6.34 -9.16
C LEU A 90 2.15 5.93 -10.24
N SER A 91 3.29 6.62 -10.32
CA SER A 91 4.33 6.30 -11.29
C SER A 91 4.82 4.86 -11.14
N ASP A 92 5.06 4.43 -9.90
CA ASP A 92 5.49 3.07 -9.62
C ASP A 92 4.41 2.04 -9.98
N ALA A 93 3.16 2.36 -9.70
CA ALA A 93 2.03 1.50 -10.05
C ALA A 93 1.91 1.30 -11.56
N LEU A 94 2.06 2.37 -12.32
CA LEU A 94 2.01 2.33 -13.78
C LEU A 94 3.23 1.60 -14.37
N TYR A 95 4.41 1.85 -13.80
CA TYR A 95 5.65 1.23 -14.25
C TYR A 95 5.62 -0.29 -14.09
N HIS A 96 5.07 -0.78 -12.97
CA HIS A 96 4.98 -2.21 -12.70
C HIS A 96 3.66 -2.83 -13.15
N GLU A 97 2.79 -2.04 -13.76
CA GLU A 97 1.49 -2.50 -14.28
C GLU A 97 0.68 -3.23 -13.21
N VAL A 98 0.63 -2.66 -11.99
CA VAL A 98 -0.18 -3.24 -10.91
C VAL A 98 -1.67 -3.05 -11.20
N ASP A 99 -2.48 -3.93 -10.65
CA ASP A 99 -3.94 -3.90 -10.84
C ASP A 99 -4.61 -2.89 -9.92
N MET A 100 -4.04 -2.66 -8.74
CA MET A 100 -4.66 -1.84 -7.70
C MET A 100 -3.60 -1.10 -6.88
N ILE A 101 -3.94 0.12 -6.46
CA ILE A 101 -3.22 0.87 -5.43
C ILE A 101 -4.09 0.86 -4.19
N LEU A 102 -3.54 0.44 -3.06
CA LEU A 102 -4.22 0.47 -1.77
C LEU A 102 -3.70 1.68 -0.98
N THR A 103 -4.57 2.66 -0.76
CA THR A 103 -4.21 3.93 -0.14
C THR A 103 -5.37 4.49 0.69
N GLY A 104 -5.04 5.23 1.76
CA GLY A 104 -6.02 5.99 2.51
C GLY A 104 -6.08 7.46 2.11
N ASP A 105 -5.28 7.88 1.13
CA ASP A 105 -5.22 9.28 0.72
C ASP A 105 -6.46 9.67 -0.09
N LYS A 106 -7.16 10.69 0.41
CA LYS A 106 -8.42 11.14 -0.16
C LYS A 106 -8.26 11.68 -1.58
N ASP A 107 -7.21 12.44 -1.84
CA ASP A 107 -6.96 13.00 -3.17
C ASP A 107 -6.71 11.89 -4.19
N PHE A 108 -6.03 10.83 -3.76
CA PHE A 108 -5.78 9.67 -4.61
C PHE A 108 -7.07 8.90 -4.89
N LEU A 109 -7.89 8.70 -3.85
CA LEU A 109 -9.17 8.00 -3.97
C LEU A 109 -10.18 8.74 -4.83
N GLU A 110 -10.13 10.07 -4.83
CA GLU A 110 -11.03 10.93 -5.63
C GLU A 110 -10.52 11.16 -7.05
N ALA A 111 -9.29 10.74 -7.36
CA ALA A 111 -8.75 10.85 -8.71
C ALA A 111 -9.51 9.93 -9.66
N ASP A 112 -9.92 10.46 -10.80
CA ASP A 112 -10.69 9.71 -11.79
C ASP A 112 -9.73 8.95 -12.73
N LEU A 113 -9.17 7.86 -12.21
CA LEU A 113 -8.23 7.02 -12.94
C LEU A 113 -8.95 5.79 -13.50
N GLU A 114 -8.73 5.51 -14.78
CA GLU A 114 -9.23 4.30 -15.41
C GLU A 114 -8.47 3.08 -14.89
N SER A 115 -7.16 3.24 -14.72
CA SER A 115 -6.27 2.18 -14.25
C SER A 115 -5.03 2.82 -13.64
N PRO A 116 -4.47 2.25 -12.56
CA PRO A 116 -4.97 1.11 -11.79
C PRO A 116 -6.21 1.46 -10.95
N LEU A 117 -6.87 0.44 -10.42
CA LEU A 117 -7.94 0.64 -9.43
C LEU A 117 -7.34 1.28 -8.18
N VAL A 118 -8.08 2.15 -7.51
CA VAL A 118 -7.64 2.77 -6.26
C VAL A 118 -8.68 2.47 -5.18
N PHE A 119 -8.27 1.75 -4.15
CA PHE A 119 -9.15 1.37 -3.04
C PHE A 119 -8.52 1.78 -1.72
N SER A 120 -9.37 2.17 -0.77
CA SER A 120 -8.94 2.31 0.63
C SER A 120 -8.96 0.95 1.31
N PRO A 121 -8.25 0.77 2.43
CA PRO A 121 -8.36 -0.46 3.21
C PRO A 121 -9.79 -0.81 3.61
N ALA A 122 -10.58 0.19 4.03
CA ALA A 122 -11.98 -0.03 4.40
C ALA A 122 -12.81 -0.51 3.21
N MET A 123 -12.63 0.07 2.04
CA MET A 123 -13.32 -0.33 0.82
C MET A 123 -12.99 -1.76 0.44
N LEU A 124 -11.72 -2.11 0.44
CA LEU A 124 -11.30 -3.46 0.05
C LEU A 124 -11.73 -4.49 1.09
N TYR A 125 -11.62 -4.17 2.38
CA TYR A 125 -12.09 -5.04 3.44
C TYR A 125 -13.59 -5.33 3.29
N GLY A 126 -14.40 -4.29 3.05
CA GLY A 126 -15.83 -4.44 2.83
C GLY A 126 -16.15 -5.28 1.60
N TYR A 127 -15.41 -5.08 0.52
CA TYR A 127 -15.58 -5.83 -0.72
C TYR A 127 -15.27 -7.33 -0.51
N LEU A 128 -14.18 -7.64 0.18
CA LEU A 128 -13.77 -9.04 0.42
C LEU A 128 -14.70 -9.77 1.40
N THR A 129 -15.24 -9.06 2.38
CA THR A 129 -16.12 -9.67 3.38
C THR A 129 -17.58 -9.75 2.96
N ARG A 130 -17.98 -9.00 1.94
CA ARG A 130 -19.36 -9.04 1.42
C ARG A 130 -19.77 -10.43 0.97
N ASP A 131 -18.90 -11.14 0.28
CA ASP A 131 -19.17 -12.48 -0.22
C ASP A 131 -19.38 -13.47 0.92
N GLU A 132 -18.69 -13.30 2.04
CA GLU A 132 -18.86 -14.15 3.23
C GLU A 132 -20.22 -13.93 3.89
N GLU A 133 -20.71 -12.69 3.90
CA GLU A 133 -22.00 -12.36 4.49
C GLU A 133 -23.17 -12.90 3.67
N LEU A 134 -22.99 -13.13 2.37
CA LEU A 134 -24.02 -13.62 1.48
C LEU A 134 -24.13 -15.16 1.49
N GLU A 135 -23.16 -15.83 2.01
CA GLU A 135 -23.15 -17.27 2.19
C GLU A 135 -23.72 -17.67 3.55
#